data_e7776c816d689521bd1615f099e6371c
#
_entry.id   e7776c816d689521bd1615f099e6371c
#
_cell.length_a   1.000
_cell.length_b   1.000
_cell.length_c   1.000
_cell.angle_alpha   90.00
_cell.angle_beta   90.00
_cell.angle_gamma   90.00
#
_symmetry.space_group_name_H-M   'P 1'
#
loop_
_entity.id
_entity.type
_entity.pdbx_description
1 polymer ?
#
loop_
_entity_poly.entity_id
_entity_poly.type
_entity_poly.pdbx_seq_one_letter_code
_entity_poly.pdbx_strand_id
1 'polypeptide(L)'
;LGEAVQKFRKRFPQIRVQVQAPGDLLMVPMDPILIEQVLSNLLENAVIHGKTTTEIRLSVWPDSGYARFSVEDNGQGIPKKELPTLFDGTLKHNETASGDGKRNMGLGLSVCLAIVRAHGGMMDASNLANGAVFSFRLPLSEEEKT
;
A
#
# COMPACT_ATOMS: atom_id res chain seq x y z
N LEU A 1 6.86 -3.57 8.98
CA LEU A 1 5.54 -4.19 8.80
C LEU A 1 4.72 -4.12 10.07
N GLY A 2 5.24 -4.61 11.18
CA GLY A 2 4.51 -4.63 12.43
C GLY A 2 4.19 -3.27 13.00
N GLU A 3 5.09 -2.31 12.84
CA GLU A 3 4.91 -0.99 13.40
C GLU A 3 3.75 -0.24 12.71
N ALA A 4 3.70 -0.31 11.38
CA ALA A 4 2.63 0.33 10.63
C ALA A 4 1.27 -0.28 11.01
N VAL A 5 1.22 -1.60 11.14
CA VAL A 5 -0.01 -2.30 11.51
C VAL A 5 -0.45 -1.92 12.92
N GLN A 6 0.48 -1.86 13.87
CA GLN A 6 0.14 -1.49 15.24
C GLN A 6 -0.43 -0.09 15.34
N LYS A 7 0.20 0.87 14.65
CA LYS A 7 -0.29 2.23 14.63
C LYS A 7 -1.67 2.33 13.99
N PHE A 8 -1.85 1.60 12.90
CA PHE A 8 -3.13 1.59 12.21
C PHE A 8 -4.24 1.03 13.10
N ARG A 9 -3.97 -0.08 13.77
CA ARG A 9 -4.96 -0.71 14.64
C ARG A 9 -5.39 0.21 15.78
N LYS A 10 -4.48 1.01 16.29
CA LYS A 10 -4.82 1.97 17.34
C LYS A 10 -5.69 3.09 16.82
N ARG A 11 -5.42 3.55 15.60
CA ARG A 11 -6.16 4.65 15.00
C ARG A 11 -7.54 4.23 14.47
N PHE A 12 -7.63 3.01 13.96
CA PHE A 12 -8.86 2.49 13.36
C PHE A 12 -9.24 1.14 14.00
N PRO A 13 -9.60 1.14 15.28
CA PRO A 13 -9.86 -0.12 15.99
C PRO A 13 -11.07 -0.89 15.45
N GLN A 14 -11.96 -0.23 14.74
CA GLN A 14 -13.14 -0.88 14.18
C GLN A 14 -12.85 -1.65 12.91
N ILE A 15 -11.68 -1.49 12.34
CA ILE A 15 -11.31 -2.19 11.10
C ILE A 15 -10.46 -3.40 11.43
N ARG A 16 -10.85 -4.57 10.88
CA ARG A 16 -10.10 -5.80 11.08
C ARG A 16 -8.93 -5.83 10.10
N VAL A 17 -7.73 -6.01 10.62
CA VAL A 17 -6.54 -6.15 9.80
C VAL A 17 -5.97 -7.55 9.98
N GLN A 18 -5.89 -8.29 8.87
CA GLN A 18 -5.27 -9.61 8.85
C GLN A 18 -3.90 -9.49 8.17
N VAL A 19 -2.90 -10.12 8.77
CA VAL A 19 -1.55 -10.10 8.22
C VAL A 19 -1.16 -11.52 7.86
N GLN A 20 -0.73 -11.72 6.62
CA GLN A 20 -0.23 -13.00 6.14
C GLN A 20 1.20 -12.79 5.66
N ALA A 21 2.13 -13.46 6.29
CA ALA A 21 3.55 -13.35 5.95
C ALA A 21 4.17 -14.73 5.99
N PRO A 22 5.28 -14.95 5.27
CA PRO A 22 5.93 -16.26 5.29
C PRO A 22 6.43 -16.59 6.69
N GLY A 23 6.47 -17.89 6.99
CA GLY A 23 7.03 -18.35 8.23
C GLY A 23 8.52 -18.11 8.35
N ASP A 24 9.18 -18.10 7.21
CA ASP A 24 10.62 -17.81 7.13
C ASP A 24 10.87 -16.35 6.89
N LEU A 25 11.95 -15.85 7.44
CA LEU A 25 12.34 -14.46 7.26
C LEU A 25 12.80 -14.22 5.82
N LEU A 26 12.24 -13.18 5.20
CA LEU A 26 12.71 -12.74 3.89
C LEU A 26 13.74 -11.64 4.06
N MET A 27 14.84 -11.78 3.33
CA MET A 27 15.90 -10.78 3.38
C MET A 27 15.67 -9.75 2.28
N VAL A 28 15.12 -8.62 2.66
CA VAL A 28 14.81 -7.53 1.74
C VAL A 28 15.65 -6.32 2.08
N PRO A 29 16.59 -5.93 1.22
CA PRO A 29 17.34 -4.70 1.44
C PRO A 29 16.40 -3.50 1.35
N MET A 30 16.22 -2.78 2.44
CA MET A 30 15.29 -1.66 2.44
C MET A 30 15.56 -0.73 3.63
N ASP A 31 15.08 0.48 3.49
CA ASP A 31 15.03 1.43 4.59
C ASP A 31 13.76 1.15 5.37
N PRO A 32 13.83 0.62 6.58
CA PRO A 32 12.61 0.22 7.30
C PRO A 32 11.70 1.40 7.62
N ILE A 33 12.25 2.59 7.85
CA ILE A 33 11.42 3.75 8.15
C ILE A 33 10.60 4.14 6.93
N LEU A 34 11.22 4.16 5.76
CA LEU A 34 10.52 4.53 4.53
C LEU A 34 9.50 3.49 4.12
N ILE A 35 9.82 2.21 4.25
CA ILE A 35 8.88 1.16 3.87
C ILE A 35 7.70 1.10 4.85
N GLU A 36 7.95 1.32 6.14
CA GLU A 36 6.84 1.42 7.08
C GLU A 36 5.93 2.60 6.75
N GLN A 37 6.50 3.69 6.24
CA GLN A 37 5.69 4.82 5.79
C GLN A 37 4.82 4.45 4.58
N VAL A 38 5.38 3.68 3.63
CA VAL A 38 4.59 3.20 2.49
C VAL A 38 3.42 2.36 2.98
N LEU A 39 3.69 1.43 3.89
CA LEU A 39 2.63 0.57 4.42
C LEU A 39 1.57 1.36 5.16
N SER A 40 1.96 2.33 5.98
CA SER A 40 1.00 3.19 6.66
C SER A 40 0.10 3.92 5.68
N ASN A 41 0.70 4.48 4.63
CA ASN A 41 -0.07 5.20 3.63
C ASN A 41 -1.05 4.29 2.90
N LEU A 42 -0.63 3.07 2.58
CA LEU A 42 -1.52 2.14 1.88
C LEU A 42 -2.66 1.68 2.78
N LEU A 43 -2.39 1.46 4.05
CA LEU A 43 -3.45 1.10 5.00
C LEU A 43 -4.46 2.23 5.15
N GLU A 44 -3.99 3.46 5.26
CA GLU A 44 -4.90 4.61 5.36
C GLU A 44 -5.69 4.81 4.08
N ASN A 45 -5.06 4.60 2.93
CA ASN A 45 -5.76 4.70 1.65
C ASN A 45 -6.89 3.68 1.54
N ALA A 46 -6.69 2.50 2.10
CA ALA A 46 -7.74 1.47 2.09
C ALA A 46 -8.99 1.97 2.81
N VAL A 47 -8.82 2.76 3.86
CA VAL A 47 -9.95 3.35 4.57
C VAL A 47 -10.56 4.52 3.80
N ILE A 48 -9.71 5.41 3.32
CA ILE A 48 -10.16 6.64 2.66
C ILE A 48 -10.84 6.34 1.32
N HIS A 49 -10.19 5.53 0.49
CA HIS A 49 -10.76 5.14 -0.81
C HIS A 49 -11.94 4.21 -0.66
N GLY A 50 -11.79 3.26 0.24
CA GLY A 50 -12.82 2.25 0.42
C GLY A 50 -14.11 2.79 0.98
N LYS A 51 -14.03 3.83 1.81
CA LYS A 51 -15.16 4.49 2.48
C LYS A 51 -15.99 3.55 3.35
N THR A 52 -16.28 2.37 2.87
CA THR A 52 -17.05 1.36 3.59
C THR A 52 -16.18 0.20 4.09
N THR A 53 -14.88 0.36 4.04
CA THR A 53 -13.94 -0.70 4.43
C THR A 53 -14.13 -1.12 5.88
N THR A 54 -14.24 -2.42 6.09
CA THR A 54 -14.30 -3.00 7.43
C THR A 54 -13.18 -4.00 7.66
N GLU A 55 -12.54 -4.47 6.59
CA GLU A 55 -11.49 -5.47 6.69
C GLU A 55 -10.39 -5.18 5.68
N ILE A 56 -9.16 -5.35 6.13
CA ILE A 56 -7.97 -5.18 5.29
C ILE A 56 -7.11 -6.43 5.45
N ARG A 57 -6.56 -6.91 4.34
CA ARG A 57 -5.61 -8.02 4.35
C ARG A 57 -4.27 -7.52 3.83
N LEU A 58 -3.26 -7.63 4.68
CA LEU A 58 -1.88 -7.30 4.31
C LEU A 58 -1.12 -8.59 4.12
N SER A 59 -0.60 -8.81 2.94
CA SER A 59 0.08 -10.06 2.59
C SER A 59 1.49 -9.78 2.09
N VAL A 60 2.42 -10.67 2.45
CA VAL A 60 3.81 -10.61 1.98
C VAL A 60 4.19 -12.01 1.55
N TRP A 61 4.75 -12.15 0.35
CA TRP A 61 5.22 -13.45 -0.10
C TRP A 61 6.35 -13.29 -1.13
N PRO A 62 7.19 -14.32 -1.27
CA PRO A 62 8.24 -14.28 -2.28
C PRO A 62 7.66 -14.52 -3.68
N ASP A 63 8.21 -13.83 -4.67
CA ASP A 63 7.73 -13.94 -6.04
C ASP A 63 8.86 -13.61 -7.01
N SER A 64 9.49 -14.65 -7.58
CA SER A 64 10.48 -14.51 -8.66
C SER A 64 11.62 -13.53 -8.35
N GLY A 65 12.20 -13.65 -7.17
CA GLY A 65 13.32 -12.80 -6.77
C GLY A 65 12.91 -11.51 -6.10
N TYR A 66 11.62 -11.33 -5.86
CA TYR A 66 11.08 -10.16 -5.18
C TYR A 66 10.27 -10.58 -3.96
N ALA A 67 10.15 -9.67 -3.01
CA ALA A 67 9.14 -9.80 -1.96
C ALA A 67 7.96 -8.96 -2.42
N ARG A 68 6.80 -9.58 -2.52
CA ARG A 68 5.59 -8.90 -2.96
C ARG A 68 4.73 -8.58 -1.75
N PHE A 69 4.32 -7.33 -1.67
CA PHE A 69 3.47 -6.83 -0.59
C PHE A 69 2.13 -6.43 -1.20
N SER A 70 1.03 -6.81 -0.58
CA SER A 70 -0.27 -6.34 -1.05
C SER A 70 -1.16 -5.95 0.12
N VAL A 71 -1.95 -4.91 -0.10
CA VAL A 71 -2.92 -4.40 0.85
C VAL A 71 -4.28 -4.45 0.14
N GLU A 72 -5.13 -5.37 0.57
CA GLU A 72 -6.46 -5.55 -0.01
C GLU A 72 -7.51 -5.04 0.96
N ASP A 73 -8.51 -4.34 0.45
CA ASP A 73 -9.63 -3.90 1.26
C ASP A 73 -10.95 -4.39 0.67
N ASN A 74 -11.99 -4.35 1.47
CA ASN A 74 -13.33 -4.75 1.05
C ASN A 74 -14.27 -3.54 0.92
N GLY A 75 -13.72 -2.38 0.59
CA GLY A 75 -14.50 -1.17 0.44
C GLY A 75 -15.13 -1.03 -0.95
N GLN A 76 -15.34 0.20 -1.36
CA GLN A 76 -16.00 0.51 -2.63
C GLN A 76 -15.11 0.33 -3.85
N GLY A 77 -13.81 0.22 -3.67
CA GLY A 77 -12.90 0.16 -4.79
C GLY A 77 -12.52 1.54 -5.29
N ILE A 78 -11.78 1.57 -6.39
CA ILE A 78 -11.24 2.80 -6.96
C ILE A 78 -12.06 3.13 -8.21
N PRO A 79 -12.51 4.39 -8.37
CA PRO A 79 -13.19 4.76 -9.62
C PRO A 79 -12.31 4.48 -10.83
N LYS A 80 -12.87 3.85 -11.84
CA LYS A 80 -12.11 3.43 -13.01
C LYS A 80 -11.37 4.59 -13.67
N LYS A 81 -11.99 5.75 -13.68
CA LYS A 81 -11.37 6.93 -14.30
C LYS A 81 -10.15 7.43 -13.53
N GLU A 82 -10.02 7.06 -12.28
CA GLU A 82 -8.88 7.48 -11.45
C GLU A 82 -7.71 6.52 -11.51
N LEU A 83 -7.94 5.27 -11.92
CA LEU A 83 -6.89 4.27 -11.94
C LEU A 83 -5.66 4.68 -12.77
N PRO A 84 -5.83 5.18 -14.00
CA PRO A 84 -4.65 5.51 -14.83
C PRO A 84 -3.75 6.59 -14.25
N THR A 85 -4.30 7.48 -13.44
CA THR A 85 -3.55 8.60 -12.88
C THR A 85 -3.36 8.50 -11.37
N LEU A 86 -3.64 7.34 -10.81
CA LEU A 86 -3.65 7.17 -9.37
C LEU A 86 -2.33 7.54 -8.70
N PHE A 87 -1.22 7.18 -9.32
CA PHE A 87 0.11 7.46 -8.79
C PHE A 87 0.70 8.74 -9.34
N ASP A 88 -0.06 9.46 -10.13
CA ASP A 88 0.38 10.69 -10.75
C ASP A 88 0.10 11.86 -9.81
N GLY A 89 1.15 12.57 -9.41
CA GLY A 89 1.00 13.70 -8.51
C GLY A 89 0.13 14.82 -9.05
N THR A 90 -0.07 14.88 -10.37
CA THR A 90 -0.86 15.98 -10.94
C THR A 90 -2.33 15.92 -10.56
N LEU A 91 -2.86 14.73 -10.30
CA LEU A 91 -4.26 14.60 -9.92
C LEU A 91 -4.62 15.46 -8.72
N LYS A 92 -3.74 15.54 -7.75
CA LYS A 92 -4.03 16.26 -6.54
C LYS A 92 -4.10 17.77 -6.72
N HIS A 93 -3.59 18.30 -7.81
CA HIS A 93 -3.71 19.75 -8.06
C HIS A 93 -5.16 20.17 -8.18
N ASN A 94 -5.96 19.28 -8.73
CA ASN A 94 -7.38 19.56 -8.86
C ASN A 94 -8.10 19.35 -7.53
N GLU A 95 -7.44 18.64 -6.62
CA GLU A 95 -8.04 18.24 -5.37
C GLU A 95 -7.63 19.13 -4.19
N THR A 96 -6.70 20.05 -4.40
CA THR A 96 -6.17 20.85 -3.30
C THR A 96 -7.24 21.66 -2.58
N ALA A 97 -8.28 22.05 -3.27
CA ALA A 97 -9.37 22.79 -2.67
C ALA A 97 -10.44 21.88 -2.07
N SER A 98 -10.33 20.58 -2.29
CA SER A 98 -11.40 19.64 -1.97
C SER A 98 -11.32 19.03 -0.58
N GLY A 99 -10.21 19.21 0.09
CA GLY A 99 -10.06 18.67 1.43
C GLY A 99 -8.80 17.85 1.59
N ASP A 100 -8.44 17.69 2.83
CA ASP A 100 -7.16 17.08 3.17
C ASP A 100 -7.07 15.61 2.80
N GLY A 101 -8.17 14.86 2.89
CA GLY A 101 -8.15 13.44 2.61
C GLY A 101 -7.70 13.13 1.18
N LYS A 102 -8.29 13.82 0.21
CA LYS A 102 -7.94 13.60 -1.19
C LYS A 102 -6.52 14.04 -1.49
N ARG A 103 -6.14 15.19 -0.96
CA ARG A 103 -4.79 15.70 -1.18
C ARG A 103 -3.75 14.75 -0.60
N ASN A 104 -3.98 14.28 0.62
CA ASN A 104 -3.05 13.36 1.25
C ASN A 104 -2.91 12.07 0.47
N MET A 105 -4.02 11.55 -0.06
CA MET A 105 -4.00 10.34 -0.83
C MET A 105 -3.19 10.49 -2.11
N GLY A 106 -3.42 11.57 -2.85
CA GLY A 106 -2.68 11.81 -4.09
C GLY A 106 -1.19 11.98 -3.84
N LEU A 107 -0.83 12.77 -2.82
CA LEU A 107 0.55 12.95 -2.45
C LEU A 107 1.15 11.68 -1.89
N GLY A 108 0.40 10.99 -1.04
CA GLY A 108 0.89 9.79 -0.40
C GLY A 108 1.25 8.72 -1.41
N LEU A 109 0.41 8.50 -2.42
CA LEU A 109 0.67 7.47 -3.40
C LEU A 109 1.86 7.80 -4.30
N SER A 110 2.02 9.05 -4.71
CA SER A 110 3.17 9.41 -5.54
C SER A 110 4.47 9.30 -4.74
N VAL A 111 4.45 9.66 -3.48
CA VAL A 111 5.62 9.49 -2.61
C VAL A 111 5.90 8.01 -2.39
N CYS A 112 4.87 7.20 -2.17
CA CYS A 112 5.05 5.75 -2.03
C CYS A 112 5.71 5.15 -3.27
N LEU A 113 5.25 5.53 -4.44
CA LEU A 113 5.84 5.03 -5.68
C LEU A 113 7.30 5.43 -5.79
N ALA A 114 7.63 6.67 -5.43
CA ALA A 114 9.02 7.13 -5.47
C ALA A 114 9.90 6.32 -4.51
N ILE A 115 9.41 6.05 -3.31
CA ILE A 115 10.15 5.24 -2.34
C ILE A 115 10.38 3.83 -2.88
N VAL A 116 9.32 3.21 -3.39
CA VAL A 116 9.40 1.85 -3.91
C VAL A 116 10.37 1.77 -5.08
N ARG A 117 10.31 2.74 -5.99
CA ARG A 117 11.22 2.78 -7.14
C ARG A 117 12.67 2.98 -6.71
N ALA A 118 12.89 3.81 -5.70
CA ALA A 118 14.24 4.03 -5.17
C ALA A 118 14.82 2.74 -4.60
N HIS A 119 13.96 1.81 -4.19
CA HIS A 119 14.39 0.50 -3.69
C HIS A 119 14.47 -0.55 -4.80
N GLY A 120 14.31 -0.15 -6.05
CA GLY A 120 14.37 -1.09 -7.17
C GLY A 120 13.09 -1.84 -7.44
N GLY A 121 11.99 -1.39 -6.89
CA GLY A 121 10.72 -2.07 -7.03
C GLY A 121 9.72 -1.35 -7.90
N MET A 122 8.51 -1.86 -7.90
CA MET A 122 7.37 -1.29 -8.63
C MET A 122 6.10 -1.41 -7.79
N MET A 123 5.15 -0.56 -8.09
CA MET A 123 3.90 -0.51 -7.36
C MET A 123 2.74 -0.44 -8.36
N ASP A 124 1.63 -1.10 -8.03
CA ASP A 124 0.43 -1.04 -8.85
C ASP A 124 -0.82 -1.12 -7.97
N ALA A 125 -1.95 -0.89 -8.60
CA ALA A 125 -3.24 -0.95 -7.93
C ALA A 125 -4.28 -1.45 -8.91
N SER A 126 -5.29 -2.15 -8.39
CA SER A 126 -6.40 -2.60 -9.22
C SER A 126 -7.63 -2.80 -8.33
N ASN A 127 -8.77 -2.96 -8.99
CA ASN A 127 -10.00 -3.27 -8.28
C ASN A 127 -10.18 -4.77 -8.16
N LEU A 128 -10.80 -5.17 -7.06
CA LEU A 128 -11.26 -6.53 -6.84
C LEU A 128 -12.78 -6.55 -7.02
N ALA A 129 -13.38 -7.73 -6.94
CA ALA A 129 -14.83 -7.85 -6.98
C ALA A 129 -15.48 -6.98 -5.90
N ASN A 130 -14.88 -6.97 -4.71
CA ASN A 130 -15.35 -6.16 -3.59
C ASN A 130 -14.15 -5.43 -2.98
N GLY A 131 -13.87 -4.22 -3.48
CA GLY A 131 -12.79 -3.43 -2.94
C GLY A 131 -11.65 -3.23 -3.91
N ALA A 132 -10.47 -2.98 -3.37
CA ALA A 132 -9.29 -2.68 -4.16
C ALA A 132 -8.06 -3.36 -3.57
N VAL A 133 -7.02 -3.47 -4.38
CA VAL A 133 -5.73 -3.95 -3.91
C VAL A 133 -4.64 -3.00 -4.39
N PHE A 134 -3.77 -2.63 -3.46
CA PHE A 134 -2.53 -1.91 -3.75
C PHE A 134 -1.39 -2.87 -3.48
N SER A 135 -0.47 -3.00 -4.41
CA SER A 135 0.66 -3.89 -4.19
C SER A 135 1.96 -3.28 -4.68
N PHE A 136 3.05 -3.73 -4.07
CA PHE A 136 4.38 -3.35 -4.51
C PHE A 136 5.32 -4.51 -4.29
N ARG A 137 6.45 -4.47 -4.99
CA ARG A 137 7.46 -5.50 -4.86
C ARG A 137 8.82 -4.86 -4.62
N LEU A 138 9.64 -5.52 -3.83
CA LEU A 138 11.01 -5.09 -3.55
C LEU A 138 11.94 -6.25 -3.86
N PRO A 139 13.13 -5.99 -4.46
CA PRO A 139 14.07 -7.07 -4.74
C PRO A 139 14.53 -7.75 -3.46
N LEU A 140 14.60 -9.06 -3.49
CA LEU A 140 15.18 -9.82 -2.39
C LEU A 140 16.70 -9.68 -2.42
N SER A 141 17.36 -10.04 -1.31
CA SER A 141 18.81 -10.06 -1.29
C SER A 141 19.31 -11.16 -2.24
N GLU A 142 20.57 -11.08 -2.62
CA GLU A 142 21.14 -12.11 -3.50
C GLU A 142 21.02 -13.51 -2.91
N GLU A 143 21.14 -13.61 -1.57
CA GLU A 143 21.00 -14.89 -0.90
C GLU A 143 19.60 -15.48 -1.06
N GLU A 144 18.60 -14.64 -1.02
CA GLU A 144 17.21 -15.09 -1.15
C GLU A 144 16.86 -15.44 -2.59
N LYS A 145 17.58 -14.88 -3.56
CA LYS A 145 17.33 -15.17 -4.97
C LYS A 145 17.88 -16.52 -5.40
N THR A 146 18.89 -17.00 -4.70
CA THR A 146 19.47 -18.30 -5.02
C THR A 146 18.71 -19.43 -4.34
#